data_2a1018de6589a0df500c537467023ddc
#
_entry.id   2a1018de6589a0df500c537467023ddc
#
_cell.length_a   1.000
_cell.length_b   1.000
_cell.length_c   1.000
_cell.angle_alpha   90.00
_cell.angle_beta   90.00
_cell.angle_gamma   90.00
#
_symmetry.space_group_name_H-M   'P 1'
#
loop_
_entity.id
_entity.type
_entity.pdbx_description
1 polymer ?
#
loop_
_entity_poly.entity_id
_entity_poly.type
_entity_poly.pdbx_seq_one_letter_code
_entity_poly.pdbx_strand_id
1 'polypeptide(L)'
;MRLPPRVAALALLILVAGCGKRPTMIDGSSLEAFGRTTEQARRDLSIKDRLTFDTAIHTIGGRRYADNDPDATARQTFDGMTAAEVVADAHARGIE
;
A
#
# COMPACT_ATOMS: atom_id res chain seq x y z
N MET A 1 3.23 -39.13 -7.69
CA MET A 1 3.77 -38.87 -7.68
C MET A 1 4.18 -37.77 -8.12
N ARG A 2 3.95 -37.08 -8.61
CA ARG A 2 4.25 -35.98 -9.04
C ARG A 2 3.95 -34.91 -8.14
N LEU A 3 3.42 -35.00 -7.08
CA LEU A 3 3.10 -34.00 -6.10
C LEU A 3 4.29 -33.32 -5.50
N PRO A 4 5.39 -33.99 -5.33
CA PRO A 4 6.54 -33.38 -4.65
C PRO A 4 6.95 -32.00 -5.18
N PRO A 5 7.03 -31.81 -6.46
CA PRO A 5 7.46 -30.51 -6.96
C PRO A 5 6.49 -29.40 -6.59
N ARG A 6 5.23 -29.72 -6.60
CA ARG A 6 4.26 -28.71 -6.26
C ARG A 6 4.25 -28.41 -4.81
N VAL A 7 4.41 -29.41 -4.01
CA VAL A 7 4.46 -29.22 -2.58
C VAL A 7 5.66 -28.38 -2.21
N ALA A 8 6.76 -28.60 -2.86
CA ALA A 8 7.95 -27.82 -2.59
C ALA A 8 7.73 -26.35 -2.91
N ALA A 9 7.04 -26.08 -3.97
CA ALA A 9 6.77 -24.70 -4.35
C ALA A 9 5.90 -24.01 -3.31
N LEU A 10 4.91 -24.71 -2.82
CA LEU A 10 4.06 -24.14 -1.80
C LEU A 10 4.82 -23.88 -0.52
N ALA A 11 5.67 -24.80 -0.15
CA ALA A 11 6.46 -24.62 1.05
C ALA A 11 7.34 -23.38 0.94
N LEU A 12 7.87 -23.16 -0.23
CA LEU A 12 8.71 -22.00 -0.44
C LEU A 12 7.93 -20.72 -0.24
N LEU A 13 6.72 -20.65 -0.73
CA LEU A 13 5.89 -19.49 -0.53
C LEU A 13 5.62 -19.24 0.93
N ILE A 14 5.37 -20.28 1.67
CA ILE A 14 5.12 -20.16 3.09
C ILE A 14 6.33 -19.59 3.80
N LEU A 15 7.50 -20.04 3.41
CA LEU A 15 8.71 -19.57 4.03
C LEU A 15 8.89 -18.07 3.80
N VAL A 16 8.63 -17.62 2.60
CA VAL A 16 8.75 -16.21 2.30
C VAL A 16 7.82 -15.41 3.18
N ALA A 17 6.59 -15.86 3.31
CA ALA A 17 5.63 -15.17 4.14
C ALA A 17 6.06 -15.19 5.60
N GLY A 18 6.69 -16.27 6.04
CA GLY A 18 7.08 -16.37 7.43
C GLY A 18 8.35 -15.64 7.77
N CYS A 19 9.18 -15.34 6.78
CA CYS A 19 10.44 -14.70 7.06
C CYS A 19 10.32 -13.22 7.32
N GLY A 20 9.34 -12.56 6.78
CA GLY A 20 9.24 -11.12 6.89
C GLY A 20 7.98 -10.70 7.58
N LYS A 21 7.95 -9.43 7.94
CA LYS A 21 6.74 -8.86 8.45
C LYS A 21 5.74 -8.72 7.34
N ARG A 22 4.50 -8.84 7.68
CA ARG A 22 3.46 -8.56 6.73
C ARG A 22 3.39 -7.08 6.48
N PRO A 23 3.24 -6.67 5.24
CA PRO A 23 3.09 -5.24 4.96
C PRO A 23 1.81 -4.72 5.61
N THR A 24 1.84 -3.49 6.04
CA THR A 24 0.68 -2.85 6.61
C THR A 24 -0.32 -2.56 5.51
N MET A 25 -1.58 -2.92 5.75
CA MET A 25 -2.64 -2.57 4.82
C MET A 25 -3.34 -1.32 5.32
N ILE A 26 -3.59 -0.40 4.41
CA ILE A 26 -4.26 0.84 4.74
C ILE A 26 -5.74 0.55 5.01
N ASP A 27 -6.25 1.11 6.09
CA ASP A 27 -7.62 0.92 6.50
C ASP A 27 -8.37 2.24 6.32
N GLY A 28 -9.18 2.33 5.29
CA GLY A 28 -9.92 3.54 4.98
C GLY A 28 -11.27 3.63 5.63
N SER A 29 -11.58 2.75 6.60
CA SER A 29 -12.90 2.70 7.19
C SER A 29 -13.26 3.93 8.01
N SER A 30 -12.27 4.67 8.51
CA SER A 30 -12.50 5.90 9.24
C SER A 30 -11.28 6.80 9.06
N LEU A 31 -11.45 8.07 9.34
CA LEU A 31 -10.34 9.00 9.24
C LEU A 31 -9.23 8.64 10.22
N GLU A 32 -9.62 8.23 11.41
CA GLU A 32 -8.65 7.84 12.42
C GLU A 32 -7.87 6.60 12.01
N ALA A 33 -8.56 5.57 11.55
CA ALA A 33 -7.90 4.34 11.09
C ALA A 33 -7.02 4.62 9.88
N PHE A 34 -7.47 5.47 8.99
CA PHE A 34 -6.71 5.83 7.82
C PHE A 34 -5.39 6.51 8.21
N GLY A 35 -5.47 7.47 9.12
CA GLY A 35 -4.27 8.16 9.59
C GLY A 35 -3.27 7.21 10.25
N ARG A 36 -3.77 6.33 11.10
CA ARG A 36 -2.91 5.38 11.81
C ARG A 36 -2.25 4.40 10.86
N THR A 37 -3.04 3.83 9.95
CA THR A 37 -2.50 2.81 9.06
C THR A 37 -1.63 3.38 7.96
N THR A 38 -1.91 4.60 7.48
CA THR A 38 -1.03 5.21 6.51
C THR A 38 0.31 5.54 7.15
N GLU A 39 0.34 5.95 8.39
CA GLU A 39 1.61 6.20 9.08
C GLU A 39 2.41 4.91 9.20
N GLN A 40 1.78 3.81 9.55
CA GLN A 40 2.46 2.53 9.64
C GLN A 40 2.93 2.05 8.28
N ALA A 41 2.08 2.17 7.26
CA ALA A 41 2.43 1.75 5.91
C ALA A 41 3.62 2.55 5.39
N ARG A 42 3.65 3.84 5.71
CA ARG A 42 4.75 4.68 5.31
C ARG A 42 6.08 4.19 5.88
N ARG A 43 6.07 3.68 7.07
CA ARG A 43 7.30 3.16 7.70
C ARG A 43 7.80 1.90 7.04
N ASP A 44 6.98 1.20 6.29
CA ASP A 44 7.42 0.01 5.57
C ASP A 44 8.30 0.37 4.37
N LEU A 45 8.39 1.63 4.01
CA LEU A 45 9.08 2.07 2.80
C LEU A 45 10.44 2.66 3.11
N SER A 46 11.30 2.65 2.10
CA SER A 46 12.54 3.40 2.17
C SER A 46 12.22 4.89 2.20
N ILE A 47 13.17 5.70 2.64
CA ILE A 47 12.95 7.13 2.73
C ILE A 47 12.59 7.73 1.39
N LYS A 48 13.23 7.25 0.34
CA LYS A 48 12.95 7.74 -1.00
C LYS A 48 11.50 7.48 -1.40
N ASP A 49 11.03 6.27 -1.14
CA ASP A 49 9.67 5.91 -1.51
C ASP A 49 8.63 6.60 -0.66
N ARG A 50 9.00 7.03 0.54
CA ARG A 50 8.07 7.75 1.40
C ARG A 50 7.63 9.07 0.79
N LEU A 51 8.50 9.72 0.04
CA LEU A 51 8.12 10.97 -0.63
C LEU A 51 7.07 10.71 -1.69
N THR A 52 7.25 9.67 -2.47
CA THR A 52 6.26 9.29 -3.48
C THR A 52 4.94 8.91 -2.82
N PHE A 53 5.02 8.15 -1.75
CA PHE A 53 3.85 7.73 -1.01
C PHE A 53 3.08 8.95 -0.47
N ASP A 54 3.80 9.88 0.16
CA ASP A 54 3.17 11.08 0.71
C ASP A 54 2.49 11.90 -0.37
N THR A 55 3.14 12.04 -1.51
CA THR A 55 2.55 12.78 -2.61
C THR A 55 1.29 12.10 -3.11
N ALA A 56 1.31 10.78 -3.25
CA ALA A 56 0.14 10.04 -3.71
C ALA A 56 -1.02 10.21 -2.75
N ILE A 57 -0.77 10.06 -1.46
CA ILE A 57 -1.83 10.15 -0.46
C ILE A 57 -2.47 11.53 -0.46
N HIS A 58 -1.67 12.56 -0.60
CA HIS A 58 -2.18 13.93 -0.46
C HIS A 58 -2.74 14.52 -1.74
N THR A 59 -2.40 13.97 -2.90
CA THR A 59 -2.88 14.51 -4.16
C THR A 59 -3.96 13.66 -4.80
N ILE A 60 -4.09 12.43 -4.34
CA ILE A 60 -5.05 11.49 -4.90
C ILE A 60 -4.93 11.47 -6.41
N GLY A 61 -3.70 11.22 -6.87
CA GLY A 61 -3.42 11.18 -8.29
C GLY A 61 -3.41 12.57 -8.95
N GLY A 62 -3.20 13.63 -8.17
CA GLY A 62 -3.12 14.96 -8.72
C GLY A 62 -4.46 15.62 -8.96
N ARG A 63 -5.52 15.06 -8.44
CA ARG A 63 -6.86 15.55 -8.74
C ARG A 63 -7.58 16.16 -7.55
N ARG A 64 -6.84 16.58 -6.58
CA ARG A 64 -7.47 17.04 -5.35
C ARG A 64 -8.33 18.27 -5.52
N TYR A 65 -8.11 19.04 -6.56
CA TYR A 65 -8.95 20.22 -6.78
C TYR A 65 -10.36 19.87 -7.20
N ALA A 66 -10.55 18.66 -7.67
CA ALA A 66 -11.84 18.23 -8.14
C ALA A 66 -12.68 17.58 -7.05
N ASP A 67 -12.10 17.43 -5.86
CA ASP A 67 -12.79 16.75 -4.79
C ASP A 67 -13.45 17.70 -3.81
N ASN A 68 -14.70 17.41 -3.48
CA ASN A 68 -15.37 18.14 -2.42
C ASN A 68 -14.95 17.65 -1.05
N ASP A 69 -14.51 16.39 -0.98
CA ASP A 69 -14.09 15.80 0.29
C ASP A 69 -12.85 14.95 0.01
N PRO A 70 -11.68 15.58 -0.03
CA PRO A 70 -10.45 14.85 -0.34
C PRO A 70 -10.13 13.74 0.66
N ASP A 71 -10.49 13.91 1.91
CA ASP A 71 -10.20 12.89 2.90
C ASP A 71 -11.01 11.62 2.63
N ALA A 72 -12.28 11.78 2.32
CA ALA A 72 -13.12 10.62 2.02
C ALA A 72 -12.64 9.92 0.75
N THR A 73 -12.26 10.69 -0.25
CA THR A 73 -11.78 10.12 -1.51
C THR A 73 -10.49 9.35 -1.28
N ALA A 74 -9.58 9.90 -0.48
CA ALA A 74 -8.32 9.22 -0.18
C ALA A 74 -8.58 7.91 0.55
N ARG A 75 -9.47 7.93 1.55
CA ARG A 75 -9.78 6.71 2.29
C ARG A 75 -10.32 5.63 1.38
N GLN A 76 -11.20 5.99 0.46
CA GLN A 76 -11.77 5.01 -0.46
C GLN A 76 -10.74 4.51 -1.46
N THR A 77 -9.91 5.41 -1.95
CA THR A 77 -8.93 5.07 -2.97
C THR A 77 -7.88 4.09 -2.46
N PHE A 78 -7.39 4.32 -1.26
CA PHE A 78 -6.25 3.56 -0.76
C PHE A 78 -6.63 2.45 0.22
N ASP A 79 -7.91 2.31 0.52
CA ASP A 79 -8.35 1.25 1.42
C ASP A 79 -7.92 -0.12 0.90
N GLY A 80 -7.27 -0.88 1.74
CA GLY A 80 -6.83 -2.22 1.38
C GLY A 80 -5.51 -2.30 0.63
N MET A 81 -4.87 -1.18 0.36
CA MET A 81 -3.59 -1.17 -0.35
C MET A 81 -2.44 -1.19 0.65
N THR A 82 -1.33 -1.77 0.24
CA THR A 82 -0.09 -1.65 1.00
C THR A 82 0.67 -0.42 0.53
N ALA A 83 1.67 -0.01 1.31
CA ALA A 83 2.49 1.13 0.91
C ALA A 83 3.18 0.90 -0.43
N ALA A 84 3.68 -0.32 -0.65
CA ALA A 84 4.34 -0.62 -1.91
C ALA A 84 3.37 -0.51 -3.09
N GLU A 85 2.13 -0.91 -2.89
CA GLU A 85 1.13 -0.79 -3.93
C GLU A 85 0.79 0.66 -4.23
N VAL A 86 0.73 1.49 -3.20
CA VAL A 86 0.49 2.92 -3.40
C VAL A 86 1.61 3.55 -4.22
N VAL A 87 2.86 3.20 -3.90
CA VAL A 87 4.01 3.73 -4.61
C VAL A 87 4.01 3.26 -6.07
N ALA A 88 3.73 1.97 -6.29
CA ALA A 88 3.68 1.44 -7.65
C ALA A 88 2.60 2.13 -8.48
N ASP A 89 1.44 2.34 -7.88
CA ASP A 89 0.35 3.02 -8.54
C ASP A 89 0.73 4.48 -8.86
N ALA A 90 1.41 5.13 -7.93
CA ALA A 90 1.84 6.51 -8.13
C ALA A 90 2.81 6.61 -9.30
N HIS A 91 3.76 5.70 -9.39
CA HIS A 91 4.69 5.69 -10.52
C HIS A 91 3.95 5.46 -11.84
N ALA A 92 2.95 4.60 -11.83
CA ALA A 92 2.17 4.34 -13.04
C ALA A 92 1.43 5.58 -13.49
N ARG A 93 1.14 6.49 -12.58
CA ARG A 93 0.48 7.75 -12.90
C ARG A 93 1.45 8.89 -13.15
N GLY A 94 2.74 8.63 -13.10
CA GLY A 94 3.74 9.66 -13.36
C GLY A 94 4.17 10.45 -12.14
N ILE A 95 3.80 10.02 -10.96
CA ILE A 95 4.24 10.67 -9.72
C ILE A 95 5.57 10.07 -9.31
N GLU A 96 6.53 10.91 -8.97
CA GLU A 96 7.84 10.42 -8.56
C GLU A 96 8.23 10.72 -7.16
#